data_bf6dbb33f3508bb5256acf7ef21d21ef
#
_entry.id   bf6dbb33f3508bb5256acf7ef21d21ef
#
_cell.length_a   1.000
_cell.length_b   1.000
_cell.length_c   1.000
_cell.angle_alpha   90.00
_cell.angle_beta   90.00
_cell.angle_gamma   90.00
#
_symmetry.space_group_name_H-M   'P 1'
#
loop_
_entity.id
_entity.type
_entity.pdbx_description
1 polymer ?
#
loop_
_entity_poly.entity_id
_entity_poly.type
_entity_poly.pdbx_seq_one_letter_code
_entity_poly.pdbx_strand_id
1 'polypeptide(L)'
;ELVEERYWEQDPDFLRRNPAGKVPVLRLDGIMMAESAAICEYIEETRPEASLLPNDPVQRLEVRRLVSWFDDKFHDEVTSKLLYERVNKKVTKQGYPDSKNVKAGAKAIKYHLDYMAWLLDHRRWLAGDVMTLADFAAAAHLSSLDYISDVDWNRSDVVKDWYAKIKSRPAFRSILADQLPGFPPPLHYNNLDF
;
A
#
# COMPACT_ATOMS: atom_id res chain seq x y z
N GLU A 1 3.37 -1.92 -19.57
CA GLU A 1 2.08 -1.26 -19.86
C GLU A 1 1.13 -1.49 -18.69
N LEU A 2 0.46 -0.41 -18.22
CA LEU A 2 -0.60 -0.51 -17.20
C LEU A 2 -1.95 -0.54 -17.91
N VAL A 3 -2.80 -1.47 -17.48
CA VAL A 3 -4.17 -1.62 -17.99
C VAL A 3 -5.12 -1.45 -16.81
N GLU A 4 -6.07 -0.50 -16.93
CA GLU A 4 -7.11 -0.32 -15.94
C GLU A 4 -8.07 -1.52 -15.97
N GLU A 5 -8.33 -2.11 -14.79
CA GLU A 5 -9.26 -3.21 -14.62
C GLU A 5 -10.32 -2.84 -13.57
N ARG A 6 -11.57 -2.87 -13.98
CA ARG A 6 -12.73 -2.65 -13.11
C ARG A 6 -13.12 -3.93 -12.40
N TYR A 7 -12.24 -4.45 -11.56
CA TYR A 7 -12.38 -5.75 -10.89
C TYR A 7 -13.75 -5.96 -10.21
N TRP A 8 -14.42 -4.88 -9.80
CA TRP A 8 -15.78 -4.96 -9.21
C TRP A 8 -16.89 -5.31 -10.20
N GLU A 9 -16.66 -5.17 -11.51
CA GLU A 9 -17.59 -5.58 -12.56
C GLU A 9 -17.57 -7.09 -12.79
N GLN A 10 -16.55 -7.77 -12.27
CA GLN A 10 -16.38 -9.23 -12.35
C GLN A 10 -16.48 -9.75 -13.79
N ASP A 11 -15.83 -9.05 -14.73
CA ASP A 11 -15.83 -9.41 -16.14
C ASP A 11 -15.34 -10.85 -16.35
N PRO A 12 -16.03 -11.69 -17.16
CA PRO A 12 -15.65 -13.09 -17.39
C PRO A 12 -14.23 -13.26 -17.96
N ASP A 13 -13.74 -12.31 -18.79
CA ASP A 13 -12.39 -12.35 -19.33
C ASP A 13 -11.34 -12.05 -18.28
N PHE A 14 -11.69 -11.17 -17.34
CA PHE A 14 -10.84 -10.92 -16.18
C PHE A 14 -10.81 -12.13 -15.23
N LEU A 15 -11.96 -12.72 -14.94
CA LEU A 15 -12.06 -13.90 -14.07
C LEU A 15 -11.33 -15.13 -14.65
N ARG A 16 -11.20 -15.24 -15.96
CA ARG A 16 -10.35 -16.27 -16.58
C ARG A 16 -8.84 -16.03 -16.33
N ARG A 17 -8.44 -14.77 -16.20
CA ARG A 17 -7.04 -14.39 -15.87
C ARG A 17 -6.75 -14.53 -14.39
N ASN A 18 -7.70 -14.15 -13.55
CA ASN A 18 -7.62 -14.31 -12.09
C ASN A 18 -8.98 -14.70 -11.52
N PRO A 19 -9.21 -15.99 -11.21
CA PRO A 19 -10.49 -16.45 -10.63
C PRO A 19 -10.84 -15.82 -9.27
N ALA A 20 -9.86 -15.25 -8.54
CA ALA A 20 -10.13 -14.51 -7.31
C ALA A 20 -10.82 -13.16 -7.56
N GLY A 21 -10.89 -12.69 -8.82
CA GLY A 21 -11.54 -11.43 -9.18
C GLY A 21 -10.91 -10.20 -8.56
N LYS A 22 -9.60 -10.24 -8.30
CA LYS A 22 -8.83 -9.17 -7.64
C LYS A 22 -7.68 -8.68 -8.50
N VAL A 23 -7.26 -7.46 -8.29
CA VAL A 23 -6.03 -6.88 -8.79
C VAL A 23 -4.97 -6.88 -7.67
N PRO A 24 -3.66 -6.91 -8.00
CA PRO A 24 -3.08 -6.86 -9.34
C PRO A 24 -3.07 -8.21 -10.07
N VAL A 25 -3.03 -8.12 -11.41
CA VAL A 25 -2.66 -9.25 -12.27
C VAL A 25 -1.48 -8.78 -13.11
N LEU A 26 -0.37 -9.50 -13.06
CA LEU A 26 0.85 -9.20 -13.82
C LEU A 26 1.05 -10.23 -14.93
N ARG A 27 1.32 -9.73 -16.15
CA ARG A 27 1.82 -10.56 -17.23
C ARG A 27 3.29 -10.24 -17.49
N LEU A 28 4.16 -11.19 -17.29
CA LEU A 28 5.59 -11.06 -17.51
C LEU A 28 6.12 -12.32 -18.22
N ASP A 29 6.86 -12.13 -19.30
CA ASP A 29 7.47 -13.22 -20.09
C ASP A 29 6.49 -14.34 -20.50
N GLY A 30 5.24 -13.97 -20.78
CA GLY A 30 4.17 -14.89 -21.14
C GLY A 30 3.47 -15.57 -19.96
N ILE A 31 3.98 -15.41 -18.74
CA ILE A 31 3.40 -15.95 -17.52
C ILE A 31 2.38 -14.95 -16.97
N MET A 32 1.20 -15.45 -16.60
CA MET A 32 0.16 -14.68 -15.92
C MET A 32 0.26 -14.96 -14.41
N MET A 33 0.40 -13.90 -13.61
CA MET A 33 0.55 -13.99 -12.17
C MET A 33 -0.50 -13.11 -11.48
N ALA A 34 -1.06 -13.61 -10.40
CA ALA A 34 -1.99 -12.89 -9.55
C ALA A 34 -1.53 -12.98 -8.09
N GLU A 35 -2.16 -12.20 -7.21
CA GLU A 35 -1.80 -12.01 -5.79
C GLU A 35 -0.47 -11.27 -5.60
N SER A 36 -0.55 -10.07 -5.02
CA SER A 36 0.61 -9.17 -4.84
C SER A 36 1.79 -9.84 -4.13
N ALA A 37 1.53 -10.64 -3.09
CA ALA A 37 2.57 -11.35 -2.35
C ALA A 37 3.30 -12.37 -3.24
N ALA A 38 2.56 -13.16 -4.03
CA ALA A 38 3.14 -14.15 -4.94
C ALA A 38 3.95 -13.47 -6.07
N ILE A 39 3.44 -12.36 -6.60
CA ILE A 39 4.15 -11.55 -7.61
C ILE A 39 5.46 -11.00 -7.04
N CYS A 40 5.45 -10.46 -5.81
CA CYS A 40 6.64 -9.96 -5.16
C CYS A 40 7.68 -11.07 -4.91
N GLU A 41 7.26 -12.24 -4.41
CA GLU A 41 8.18 -13.38 -4.21
C GLU A 41 8.78 -13.85 -5.53
N TYR A 42 8.00 -13.95 -6.60
CA TYR A 42 8.52 -14.28 -7.93
C TYR A 42 9.58 -13.28 -8.42
N ILE A 43 9.34 -11.97 -8.23
CA ILE A 43 10.30 -10.94 -8.61
C ILE A 43 11.58 -11.07 -7.77
N GLU A 44 11.47 -11.28 -6.46
CA GLU A 44 12.60 -11.49 -5.56
C GLU A 44 13.47 -12.67 -5.95
N GLU A 45 12.85 -13.79 -6.39
CA GLU A 45 13.57 -14.99 -6.82
C GLU A 45 14.22 -14.84 -8.20
N THR A 46 13.60 -14.06 -9.11
CA THR A 46 14.05 -13.95 -10.50
C THR A 46 14.87 -12.71 -10.79
N ARG A 47 14.93 -11.72 -9.88
CA ARG A 47 15.66 -10.46 -10.01
C ARG A 47 16.50 -10.16 -8.76
N PRO A 48 17.47 -11.01 -8.42
CA PRO A 48 18.25 -10.90 -7.18
C PRO A 48 19.06 -9.59 -7.09
N GLU A 49 19.35 -8.95 -8.22
CA GLU A 49 20.05 -7.66 -8.29
C GLU A 49 19.23 -6.49 -7.71
N ALA A 50 17.92 -6.63 -7.64
CA ALA A 50 17.00 -5.62 -7.11
C ALA A 50 16.28 -6.09 -5.84
N SER A 51 16.81 -7.11 -5.15
CA SER A 51 16.18 -7.72 -3.99
C SER A 51 15.86 -6.71 -2.87
N LEU A 52 14.63 -6.79 -2.38
CA LEU A 52 14.12 -6.07 -1.21
C LEU A 52 13.99 -6.98 0.01
N LEU A 53 14.46 -8.24 -0.09
CA LEU A 53 14.56 -9.19 1.01
C LEU A 53 16.04 -9.41 1.39
N PRO A 54 16.40 -9.28 2.67
CA PRO A 54 17.76 -9.56 3.14
C PRO A 54 18.10 -11.06 3.01
N ASN A 55 19.40 -11.40 2.98
CA ASN A 55 19.84 -12.80 2.90
C ASN A 55 19.67 -13.55 4.22
N ASP A 56 19.78 -12.86 5.35
CA ASP A 56 19.65 -13.47 6.67
C ASP A 56 18.20 -13.92 6.95
N PRO A 57 17.96 -15.18 7.35
CA PRO A 57 16.61 -15.71 7.55
C PRO A 57 15.82 -14.99 8.65
N VAL A 58 16.48 -14.49 9.70
CA VAL A 58 15.82 -13.77 10.81
C VAL A 58 15.37 -12.40 10.34
N GLN A 59 16.21 -11.71 9.57
CA GLN A 59 15.83 -10.43 8.96
C GLN A 59 14.70 -10.63 7.93
N ARG A 60 14.73 -11.67 7.12
CA ARG A 60 13.63 -12.04 6.19
C ARG A 60 12.32 -12.30 6.93
N LEU A 61 12.38 -12.98 8.08
CA LEU A 61 11.21 -13.20 8.91
C LEU A 61 10.60 -11.88 9.34
N GLU A 62 11.42 -10.92 9.80
CA GLU A 62 10.93 -9.61 10.23
C GLU A 62 10.30 -8.81 9.09
N VAL A 63 10.91 -8.83 7.89
CA VAL A 63 10.33 -8.20 6.69
C VAL A 63 8.94 -8.79 6.38
N ARG A 64 8.84 -10.13 6.29
CA ARG A 64 7.58 -10.81 5.98
C ARG A 64 6.52 -10.58 7.06
N ARG A 65 6.92 -10.56 8.34
CA ARG A 65 6.02 -10.22 9.45
C ARG A 65 5.42 -8.82 9.29
N LEU A 66 6.24 -7.84 8.89
CA LEU A 66 5.76 -6.48 8.67
C LEU A 66 4.93 -6.35 7.40
N VAL A 67 5.27 -7.05 6.32
CA VAL A 67 4.41 -7.12 5.13
C VAL A 67 3.02 -7.64 5.52
N SER A 68 2.95 -8.78 6.22
CA SER A 68 1.66 -9.31 6.72
C SER A 68 0.96 -8.35 7.69
N TRP A 69 1.70 -7.61 8.52
CA TRP A 69 1.10 -6.57 9.36
C TRP A 69 0.34 -5.52 8.55
N PHE A 70 0.91 -5.06 7.43
CA PHE A 70 0.28 -4.04 6.59
C PHE A 70 -0.81 -4.64 5.70
N ASP A 71 -0.56 -5.76 5.06
CA ASP A 71 -1.49 -6.37 4.10
C ASP A 71 -2.71 -7.02 4.78
N ASP A 72 -2.56 -7.50 6.04
CA ASP A 72 -3.65 -8.09 6.80
C ASP A 72 -4.20 -7.11 7.84
N LYS A 73 -3.45 -6.87 8.93
CA LYS A 73 -3.95 -6.12 10.09
C LYS A 73 -4.24 -4.65 9.79
N PHE A 74 -3.31 -3.95 9.15
CA PHE A 74 -3.53 -2.55 8.77
C PHE A 74 -4.65 -2.44 7.73
N HIS A 75 -4.67 -3.34 6.75
CA HIS A 75 -5.75 -3.40 5.79
C HIS A 75 -7.11 -3.53 6.48
N ASP A 76 -7.28 -4.51 7.37
CA ASP A 76 -8.55 -4.77 8.04
C ASP A 76 -8.98 -3.64 8.98
N GLU A 77 -8.04 -3.06 9.70
CA GLU A 77 -8.35 -2.04 10.72
C GLU A 77 -8.47 -0.63 10.15
N VAL A 78 -7.77 -0.33 9.05
CA VAL A 78 -7.65 1.02 8.49
C VAL A 78 -8.13 1.10 7.05
N THR A 79 -7.43 0.45 6.10
CA THR A 79 -7.66 0.64 4.66
C THR A 79 -9.07 0.21 4.28
N SER A 80 -9.53 -0.96 4.72
CA SER A 80 -10.88 -1.47 4.48
C SER A 80 -11.99 -0.60 5.07
N LYS A 81 -11.66 0.24 6.05
CA LYS A 81 -12.63 1.14 6.71
C LYS A 81 -12.58 2.56 6.18
N LEU A 82 -11.43 3.07 5.83
CA LEU A 82 -11.30 4.44 5.32
C LEU A 82 -11.45 4.50 3.81
N LEU A 83 -10.57 3.80 3.09
CA LEU A 83 -10.57 3.82 1.62
C LEU A 83 -11.85 3.20 1.04
N TYR A 84 -12.27 2.05 1.56
CA TYR A 84 -13.50 1.40 1.12
C TYR A 84 -14.72 2.30 1.33
N GLU A 85 -14.88 2.86 2.51
CA GLU A 85 -16.04 3.69 2.83
C GLU A 85 -16.07 4.99 2.01
N ARG A 86 -14.92 5.66 1.83
CA ARG A 86 -14.85 6.98 1.19
C ARG A 86 -14.75 6.92 -0.33
N VAL A 87 -14.13 5.89 -0.88
CA VAL A 87 -13.84 5.75 -2.31
C VAL A 87 -14.60 4.59 -2.92
N ASN A 88 -14.35 3.35 -2.46
CA ASN A 88 -14.86 2.17 -3.14
C ASN A 88 -16.39 2.15 -3.19
N LYS A 89 -17.09 2.46 -2.09
CA LYS A 89 -18.56 2.53 -2.07
C LYS A 89 -19.11 3.51 -3.10
N LYS A 90 -18.45 4.67 -3.28
CA LYS A 90 -18.89 5.67 -4.27
C LYS A 90 -18.63 5.18 -5.70
N VAL A 91 -17.44 4.62 -5.96
CA VAL A 91 -17.07 4.09 -7.29
C VAL A 91 -17.97 2.93 -7.69
N THR A 92 -18.25 2.02 -6.76
CA THR A 92 -19.07 0.82 -6.97
C THR A 92 -20.58 1.05 -6.77
N LYS A 93 -20.99 2.28 -6.45
CA LYS A 93 -22.39 2.68 -6.20
C LYS A 93 -23.07 1.89 -5.07
N GLN A 94 -22.31 1.51 -4.04
CA GLN A 94 -22.80 0.72 -2.90
C GLN A 94 -23.34 1.58 -1.74
N GLY A 95 -23.66 2.84 -1.99
CA GLY A 95 -24.26 3.74 -1.01
C GLY A 95 -23.29 4.75 -0.39
N TYR A 96 -23.64 5.22 0.80
CA TYR A 96 -22.90 6.25 1.51
C TYR A 96 -21.90 5.64 2.52
N PRO A 97 -20.85 6.39 2.90
CA PRO A 97 -19.92 5.98 3.94
C PRO A 97 -20.62 5.69 5.29
N ASP A 98 -20.26 4.58 5.92
CA ASP A 98 -20.68 4.28 7.30
C ASP A 98 -19.79 5.05 8.28
N SER A 99 -20.40 5.99 9.00
CA SER A 99 -19.68 6.85 9.95
C SER A 99 -19.03 6.06 11.11
N LYS A 100 -19.57 4.89 11.48
CA LYS A 100 -19.01 4.03 12.52
C LYS A 100 -17.69 3.41 12.04
N ASN A 101 -17.67 2.89 10.80
CA ASN A 101 -16.48 2.34 10.18
C ASN A 101 -15.41 3.42 9.98
N VAL A 102 -15.79 4.59 9.45
CA VAL A 102 -14.87 5.72 9.27
C VAL A 102 -14.23 6.14 10.60
N LYS A 103 -15.02 6.27 11.67
CA LYS A 103 -14.49 6.61 13.00
C LYS A 103 -13.55 5.52 13.54
N ALA A 104 -13.88 4.24 13.32
CA ALA A 104 -13.03 3.13 13.75
C ALA A 104 -11.69 3.13 13.00
N GLY A 105 -11.68 3.30 11.66
CA GLY A 105 -10.47 3.41 10.86
C GLY A 105 -9.60 4.62 11.26
N ALA A 106 -10.22 5.80 11.44
CA ALA A 106 -9.54 7.02 11.88
C ALA A 106 -8.94 6.91 13.31
N LYS A 107 -9.49 6.05 14.15
CA LYS A 107 -8.89 5.72 15.45
C LYS A 107 -7.73 4.74 15.28
N ALA A 108 -7.91 3.70 14.47
CA ALA A 108 -6.92 2.65 14.28
C ALA A 108 -5.64 3.15 13.61
N ILE A 109 -5.73 4.03 12.60
CA ILE A 109 -4.54 4.55 11.90
C ILE A 109 -3.57 5.23 12.88
N LYS A 110 -4.06 5.88 13.93
CA LYS A 110 -3.23 6.52 14.95
C LYS A 110 -2.32 5.52 15.66
N TYR A 111 -2.87 4.37 16.03
CA TYR A 111 -2.11 3.28 16.65
C TYR A 111 -1.02 2.74 15.70
N HIS A 112 -1.35 2.58 14.42
CA HIS A 112 -0.39 2.09 13.43
C HIS A 112 0.73 3.11 13.16
N LEU A 113 0.42 4.40 13.09
CA LEU A 113 1.43 5.44 12.96
C LEU A 113 2.36 5.51 14.20
N ASP A 114 1.81 5.34 15.40
CA ASP A 114 2.60 5.25 16.63
C ASP A 114 3.52 4.02 16.63
N TYR A 115 3.03 2.88 16.16
CA TYR A 115 3.85 1.68 16.01
C TYR A 115 4.97 1.86 14.98
N MET A 116 4.67 2.49 13.84
CA MET A 116 5.68 2.82 12.83
C MET A 116 6.73 3.79 13.40
N ALA A 117 6.31 4.82 14.13
CA ALA A 117 7.21 5.75 14.80
C ALA A 117 8.16 5.01 15.76
N TRP A 118 7.62 4.12 16.59
CA TRP A 118 8.43 3.30 17.49
C TRP A 118 9.45 2.44 16.77
N LEU A 119 9.10 1.83 15.63
CA LEU A 119 10.05 1.08 14.81
C LEU A 119 11.17 1.98 14.27
N LEU A 120 10.82 3.14 13.74
CA LEU A 120 11.73 4.09 13.08
C LEU A 120 12.62 4.86 14.07
N ASP A 121 12.22 4.99 15.33
CA ASP A 121 13.06 5.52 16.42
C ASP A 121 14.25 4.60 16.73
N HIS A 122 14.13 3.31 16.42
CA HIS A 122 15.15 2.29 16.70
C HIS A 122 15.81 1.72 15.43
N ARG A 123 15.31 2.08 14.26
CA ARG A 123 15.72 1.53 12.96
C ARG A 123 15.73 2.62 11.90
N ARG A 124 16.57 2.43 10.91
CA ARG A 124 16.61 3.36 9.77
C ARG A 124 15.42 3.19 8.80
N TRP A 125 14.90 1.94 8.70
CA TRP A 125 13.76 1.50 7.91
C TRP A 125 12.88 0.60 8.76
N LEU A 126 11.63 0.33 8.34
CA LEU A 126 10.68 -0.41 9.17
C LEU A 126 11.20 -1.76 9.66
N ALA A 127 11.91 -2.50 8.79
CA ALA A 127 12.42 -3.84 9.13
C ALA A 127 13.89 -3.87 9.57
N GLY A 128 14.62 -2.72 9.57
CA GLY A 128 16.02 -2.69 9.94
C GLY A 128 16.80 -1.54 9.31
N ASP A 129 18.06 -1.78 8.92
CA ASP A 129 18.98 -0.73 8.47
C ASP A 129 18.88 -0.43 6.97
N VAL A 130 18.29 -1.31 6.19
CA VAL A 130 18.09 -1.18 4.75
C VAL A 130 16.61 -1.17 4.40
N MET A 131 16.26 -0.47 3.32
CA MET A 131 14.91 -0.48 2.79
C MET A 131 14.54 -1.86 2.26
N THR A 132 13.35 -2.30 2.59
CA THR A 132 12.85 -3.65 2.29
C THR A 132 11.44 -3.63 1.72
N LEU A 133 10.92 -4.79 1.36
CA LEU A 133 9.53 -4.95 0.92
C LEU A 133 8.51 -4.48 1.97
N ALA A 134 8.84 -4.53 3.27
CA ALA A 134 7.98 -4.01 4.33
C ALA A 134 7.73 -2.49 4.22
N ASP A 135 8.73 -1.74 3.77
CA ASP A 135 8.60 -0.29 3.56
C ASP A 135 7.67 0.02 2.39
N PHE A 136 7.73 -0.77 1.31
CA PHE A 136 6.82 -0.62 0.17
C PHE A 136 5.39 -1.03 0.51
N ALA A 137 5.17 -2.12 1.25
CA ALA A 137 3.84 -2.52 1.71
C ALA A 137 3.19 -1.41 2.55
N ALA A 138 3.92 -0.88 3.54
CA ALA A 138 3.45 0.23 4.36
C ALA A 138 3.14 1.48 3.53
N ALA A 139 4.06 1.86 2.64
CA ALA A 139 3.92 3.06 1.83
C ALA A 139 2.77 2.97 0.82
N ALA A 140 2.49 1.81 0.26
CA ALA A 140 1.37 1.60 -0.65
C ALA A 140 0.02 1.85 0.06
N HIS A 141 -0.15 1.31 1.27
CA HIS A 141 -1.34 1.57 2.09
C HIS A 141 -1.46 3.05 2.48
N LEU A 142 -0.37 3.65 2.98
CA LEU A 142 -0.37 5.06 3.36
C LEU A 142 -0.60 5.98 2.18
N SER A 143 -0.07 5.69 0.99
CA SER A 143 -0.29 6.47 -0.22
C SER A 143 -1.78 6.54 -0.59
N SER A 144 -2.48 5.41 -0.51
CA SER A 144 -3.93 5.37 -0.78
C SER A 144 -4.74 6.21 0.21
N LEU A 145 -4.31 6.25 1.48
CA LEU A 145 -4.96 7.05 2.53
C LEU A 145 -4.55 8.52 2.49
N ASP A 146 -3.30 8.81 2.11
CA ASP A 146 -2.80 10.16 1.88
C ASP A 146 -3.53 10.83 0.71
N TYR A 147 -3.82 10.06 -0.35
CA TYR A 147 -4.62 10.50 -1.49
C TYR A 147 -6.00 11.02 -1.10
N ILE A 148 -6.60 10.50 -0.05
CA ILE A 148 -7.90 10.93 0.48
C ILE A 148 -7.81 11.80 1.74
N SER A 149 -6.61 12.28 2.10
CA SER A 149 -6.34 13.13 3.27
C SER A 149 -6.68 12.48 4.62
N ASP A 150 -6.59 11.17 4.72
CA ASP A 150 -6.88 10.44 5.96
C ASP A 150 -5.61 10.12 6.80
N VAL A 151 -4.43 10.64 6.40
CA VAL A 151 -3.18 10.54 7.18
C VAL A 151 -2.88 11.85 7.86
N ASP A 152 -2.77 11.83 9.19
CA ASP A 152 -2.33 12.98 9.99
C ASP A 152 -0.79 12.99 10.08
N TRP A 153 -0.15 13.67 9.14
CA TRP A 153 1.31 13.77 9.08
C TRP A 153 1.93 14.57 10.22
N ASN A 154 1.15 15.37 10.96
CA ASN A 154 1.65 16.08 12.13
C ASN A 154 1.80 15.19 13.36
N ARG A 155 1.33 13.95 13.28
CA ARG A 155 1.41 13.00 14.39
C ARG A 155 2.82 12.51 14.68
N SER A 156 3.67 12.39 13.65
CA SER A 156 5.01 11.85 13.79
C SER A 156 5.93 12.33 12.66
N ASP A 157 6.89 13.15 13.00
CA ASP A 157 7.89 13.66 12.05
C ASP A 157 8.75 12.51 11.49
N VAL A 158 9.10 11.51 12.30
CA VAL A 158 9.92 10.39 11.84
C VAL A 158 9.21 9.52 10.79
N VAL A 159 7.89 9.30 10.93
CA VAL A 159 7.09 8.59 9.93
C VAL A 159 6.91 9.44 8.67
N LYS A 160 6.70 10.74 8.84
CA LYS A 160 6.62 11.69 7.73
C LYS A 160 7.90 11.71 6.90
N ASP A 161 9.06 11.83 7.55
CA ASP A 161 10.37 11.81 6.90
C ASP A 161 10.67 10.48 6.20
N TRP A 162 10.29 9.36 6.84
CA TRP A 162 10.41 8.04 6.23
C TRP A 162 9.56 7.96 4.95
N TYR A 163 8.31 8.43 4.98
CA TYR A 163 7.43 8.39 3.82
C TYR A 163 7.91 9.31 2.70
N ALA A 164 8.42 10.50 3.02
CA ALA A 164 9.04 11.40 2.05
C ALA A 164 10.22 10.75 1.30
N LYS A 165 11.06 9.97 2.01
CA LYS A 165 12.16 9.21 1.40
C LYS A 165 11.66 8.18 0.39
N ILE A 166 10.50 7.56 0.61
CA ILE A 166 9.90 6.61 -0.32
C ILE A 166 9.23 7.34 -1.49
N LYS A 167 8.43 8.37 -1.23
CA LYS A 167 7.80 9.22 -2.26
C LYS A 167 8.80 9.76 -3.27
N SER A 168 9.99 10.15 -2.81
CA SER A 168 11.04 10.72 -3.68
C SER A 168 11.70 9.71 -4.61
N ARG A 169 11.47 8.40 -4.43
CA ARG A 169 12.05 7.37 -5.30
C ARG A 169 11.41 7.35 -6.68
N PRO A 170 12.20 7.21 -7.77
CA PRO A 170 11.65 7.20 -9.12
C PRO A 170 10.53 6.17 -9.34
N ALA A 171 10.69 4.96 -8.77
CA ALA A 171 9.68 3.90 -8.88
C ALA A 171 8.35 4.24 -8.19
N PHE A 172 8.36 5.07 -7.15
CA PHE A 172 7.14 5.47 -6.42
C PHE A 172 6.49 6.72 -7.03
N ARG A 173 7.27 7.60 -7.67
CA ARG A 173 6.76 8.85 -8.27
C ARG A 173 5.71 8.62 -9.35
N SER A 174 5.81 7.52 -10.11
CA SER A 174 4.81 7.19 -11.13
C SER A 174 3.42 6.99 -10.54
N ILE A 175 3.34 6.41 -9.33
CA ILE A 175 2.08 6.18 -8.62
C ILE A 175 1.44 7.50 -8.19
N LEU A 176 2.25 8.51 -7.82
CA LEU A 176 1.75 9.83 -7.40
C LEU A 176 1.10 10.63 -8.54
N ALA A 177 1.36 10.25 -9.78
CA ALA A 177 0.74 10.86 -10.97
C ALA A 177 -0.65 10.30 -11.27
N ASP A 178 -1.01 9.15 -10.70
CA ASP A 178 -2.31 8.52 -10.92
C ASP A 178 -3.43 9.33 -10.28
N GLN A 179 -4.54 9.44 -10.98
CA GLN A 179 -5.71 10.18 -10.53
C GLN A 179 -6.98 9.32 -10.62
N LEU A 180 -7.77 9.35 -9.56
CA LEU A 180 -9.08 8.70 -9.56
C LEU A 180 -10.15 9.66 -10.09
N PRO A 181 -10.93 9.29 -11.12
CA PRO A 181 -12.02 10.12 -11.62
C PRO A 181 -13.00 10.51 -10.50
N GLY A 182 -13.21 11.83 -10.34
CA GLY A 182 -14.11 12.37 -9.31
C GLY A 182 -13.53 12.46 -7.89
N PHE A 183 -12.23 12.19 -7.73
CA PHE A 183 -11.48 12.32 -6.47
C PHE A 183 -10.13 13.00 -6.76
N PRO A 184 -10.04 14.33 -6.84
CA PRO A 184 -8.76 14.99 -7.01
C PRO A 184 -7.88 14.78 -5.77
N PRO A 185 -6.58 14.50 -5.94
CA PRO A 185 -5.68 14.39 -4.80
C PRO A 185 -5.53 15.73 -4.08
N PRO A 186 -5.24 15.73 -2.77
CA PRO A 186 -4.90 16.94 -2.05
C PRO A 186 -3.58 17.54 -2.55
N LEU A 187 -3.37 18.84 -2.37
CA LEU A 187 -2.19 19.56 -2.88
C LEU A 187 -0.87 18.97 -2.36
N HIS A 188 -0.84 18.47 -1.13
CA HIS A 188 0.36 17.89 -0.53
C HIS A 188 0.72 16.51 -1.11
N TYR A 189 -0.23 15.80 -1.73
CA TYR A 189 -0.01 14.42 -2.20
C TYR A 189 1.16 14.31 -3.19
N ASN A 190 1.27 15.26 -4.11
CA ASN A 190 2.34 15.29 -5.12
C ASN A 190 3.60 16.02 -4.63
N ASN A 191 3.56 16.67 -3.47
CA ASN A 191 4.72 17.31 -2.89
C ASN A 191 5.64 16.23 -2.28
N LEU A 192 6.90 16.16 -2.72
CA LEU A 192 7.85 15.17 -2.25
C LEU A 192 8.43 15.49 -0.87
N ASP A 193 8.39 16.77 -0.48
CA ASP A 193 8.96 17.28 0.77
C ASP A 193 7.87 17.66 1.80
N PHE A 194 6.59 17.48 1.47
CA PHE A 194 5.37 17.86 2.21
C PHE A 194 5.27 19.30 2.63
#